data_da0f5d4fdb3b48d64cd481111b833eb4
#
_entry.id   da0f5d4fdb3b48d64cd481111b833eb4
#
_cell.length_a   1.000
_cell.length_b   1.000
_cell.length_c   1.000
_cell.angle_alpha   90.00
_cell.angle_beta   90.00
_cell.angle_gamma   90.00
#
_symmetry.space_group_name_H-M   'P 1'
#
loop_
_entity.id
_entity.type
_entity.pdbx_description
1 polymer ?
#
loop_
_entity_poly.entity_id
_entity_poly.type
_entity_poly.pdbx_seq_one_letter_code
_entity_poly.pdbx_strand_id
1 'polypeptide(L)'
;GQGLMPDGSSRFSIGGQKIHHYMGTSTFAQYTVVPEIALAKIREDAPFDKVCYIGCGVTTGIGAVIYTAKVEPGARVVVFGLGGIGLNVIQGARMAGAAQIIGVDINPARRDIATKFGMTDFVNPKEVEGDLVAYLVSLTKGGADYSFECIGNTTVMRQALECCHKGWGTSVIIGVAAAGQEISTRPFQLVTGRNWRGSAFGGARGRTDVPKIVDWYMDGKINIDDLITHTMPLERINEGFDLMHRGESIRGVVIY
;
A
#
# COMPACT_ATOMS: atom_id res chain seq x y z
N GLY A 1 18.55 6.82 4.08
CA GLY A 1 19.28 7.71 4.99
C GLY A 1 19.69 6.97 6.26
N GLN A 2 20.64 7.52 6.99
CA GLN A 2 21.13 6.89 8.23
C GLN A 2 20.27 7.25 9.45
N GLY A 3 19.18 8.00 9.28
CA GLY A 3 18.33 8.48 10.38
C GLY A 3 18.99 9.56 11.24
N LEU A 4 19.97 10.27 10.69
CA LEU A 4 20.69 11.36 11.34
C LEU A 4 20.50 12.65 10.57
N MET A 5 20.81 13.78 11.24
CA MET A 5 20.92 15.08 10.60
C MET A 5 22.11 15.09 9.62
N PRO A 6 22.17 16.04 8.66
CA PRO A 6 23.28 16.13 7.70
C PRO A 6 24.67 16.26 8.35
N ASP A 7 24.77 16.83 9.56
CA ASP A 7 25.99 16.97 10.36
C ASP A 7 26.32 15.72 11.19
N GLY A 8 25.59 14.61 11.04
CA GLY A 8 25.76 13.39 11.80
C GLY A 8 25.21 13.43 13.25
N SER A 9 24.53 14.52 13.64
CA SER A 9 23.86 14.62 14.92
C SER A 9 22.48 13.96 14.92
N SER A 10 21.90 13.76 16.10
CA SER A 10 20.49 13.41 16.28
C SER A 10 19.84 14.40 17.24
N ARG A 11 18.57 14.72 16.95
CA ARG A 11 17.73 15.52 17.86
C ARG A 11 17.21 14.73 19.05
N PHE A 12 17.30 13.41 19.01
CA PHE A 12 16.79 12.53 20.07
C PHE A 12 17.92 11.75 20.73
N SER A 13 17.79 11.57 22.05
CA SER A 13 18.68 10.71 22.81
C SER A 13 17.94 10.09 24.00
N ILE A 14 18.39 8.91 24.43
CA ILE A 14 18.01 8.27 25.69
C ILE A 14 19.31 7.89 26.41
N GLY A 15 19.47 8.34 27.65
CA GLY A 15 20.66 8.03 28.45
C GLY A 15 21.99 8.41 27.78
N GLY A 16 22.01 9.47 26.96
CA GLY A 16 23.18 9.90 26.20
C GLY A 16 23.40 9.15 24.85
N GLN A 17 22.63 8.09 24.57
CA GLN A 17 22.66 7.40 23.31
C GLN A 17 21.80 8.13 22.26
N LYS A 18 22.35 8.33 21.06
CA LYS A 18 21.59 8.88 19.92
C LYS A 18 20.47 7.93 19.50
N ILE A 19 19.28 8.48 19.28
CA ILE A 19 18.16 7.78 18.64
C ILE A 19 18.03 8.30 17.22
N HIS A 20 17.89 7.39 16.26
CA HIS A 20 17.77 7.72 14.84
C HIS A 20 16.38 8.28 14.52
N HIS A 21 16.31 9.22 13.58
CA HIS A 21 15.06 9.76 13.09
C HIS A 21 14.45 8.82 12.06
N TYR A 22 13.23 8.34 12.30
CA TYR A 22 12.51 7.57 11.28
C TYR A 22 12.18 8.45 10.08
N MET A 23 12.59 8.02 8.89
CA MET A 23 12.40 8.75 7.62
C MET A 23 12.94 10.19 7.61
N GLY A 24 13.82 10.53 8.56
CA GLY A 24 14.36 11.88 8.73
C GLY A 24 13.37 12.89 9.36
N THR A 25 12.18 12.46 9.76
CA THR A 25 11.11 13.34 10.26
C THR A 25 10.69 13.04 11.69
N SER A 26 10.38 11.77 12.03
CA SER A 26 9.94 11.35 13.38
C SER A 26 8.77 12.18 13.89
N THR A 27 7.59 11.97 13.30
CA THR A 27 6.40 12.81 13.53
C THR A 27 5.50 12.39 14.69
N PHE A 28 5.83 11.35 15.46
CA PHE A 28 5.16 11.08 16.75
C PHE A 28 5.68 12.02 17.82
N ALA A 29 5.38 13.29 17.65
CA ALA A 29 5.79 14.39 18.53
C ALA A 29 4.89 15.60 18.29
N GLN A 30 4.70 16.43 19.31
CA GLN A 30 3.92 17.67 19.21
C GLN A 30 4.56 18.68 18.23
N TYR A 31 5.88 18.62 18.08
CA TYR A 31 6.63 19.47 17.15
C TYR A 31 7.61 18.63 16.35
N THR A 32 7.73 18.95 15.09
CA THR A 32 8.75 18.36 14.20
C THR A 32 9.43 19.43 13.37
N VAL A 33 10.70 19.24 13.06
CA VAL A 33 11.46 20.10 12.16
C VAL A 33 11.86 19.27 10.95
N VAL A 34 11.42 19.69 9.79
CA VAL A 34 11.66 18.98 8.53
C VAL A 34 12.18 19.94 7.47
N PRO A 35 13.02 19.50 6.52
CA PRO A 35 13.43 20.34 5.40
C PRO A 35 12.22 20.73 4.55
N GLU A 36 12.15 21.99 4.11
CA GLU A 36 11.07 22.49 3.24
C GLU A 36 10.87 21.64 2.00
N ILE A 37 11.95 21.12 1.39
CA ILE A 37 11.89 20.26 0.22
C ILE A 37 11.11 18.95 0.45
N ALA A 38 11.01 18.51 1.70
CA ALA A 38 10.27 17.29 2.07
C ALA A 38 8.77 17.56 2.30
N LEU A 39 8.31 18.80 2.16
CA LEU A 39 6.93 19.20 2.37
C LEU A 39 6.21 19.40 1.03
N ALA A 40 4.94 19.00 1.01
CA ALA A 40 3.99 19.35 -0.04
C ALA A 40 2.90 20.24 0.55
N LYS A 41 2.72 21.44 0.01
CA LYS A 41 1.60 22.32 0.41
C LYS A 41 0.31 21.73 -0.14
N ILE A 42 -0.67 21.56 0.71
CA ILE A 42 -2.02 21.12 0.37
C ILE A 42 -3.03 22.25 0.62
N ARG A 43 -4.27 22.05 0.20
CA ARG A 43 -5.38 22.99 0.45
C ARG A 43 -5.67 23.12 1.95
N GLU A 44 -6.08 24.31 2.38
CA GLU A 44 -6.22 24.68 3.80
C GLU A 44 -7.47 24.07 4.46
N ASP A 45 -8.49 23.73 3.68
CA ASP A 45 -9.76 23.15 4.15
C ASP A 45 -9.70 21.62 4.30
N ALA A 46 -8.55 20.98 4.03
CA ALA A 46 -8.38 19.55 4.16
C ALA A 46 -8.29 19.12 5.65
N PRO A 47 -9.11 18.14 6.12
CA PRO A 47 -9.11 17.69 7.51
C PRO A 47 -7.83 16.91 7.83
N PHE A 48 -7.03 17.39 8.77
CA PHE A 48 -5.72 16.83 9.09
C PHE A 48 -5.79 15.38 9.58
N ASP A 49 -6.82 15.01 10.33
CA ASP A 49 -7.05 13.66 10.84
C ASP A 49 -7.31 12.62 9.73
N LYS A 50 -7.62 13.06 8.52
CA LYS A 50 -7.82 12.22 7.33
C LYS A 50 -6.62 12.29 6.38
N VAL A 51 -6.25 13.51 6.00
CA VAL A 51 -5.22 13.68 4.96
C VAL A 51 -3.80 13.32 5.43
N CYS A 52 -3.55 13.22 6.73
CA CYS A 52 -2.28 12.71 7.27
C CYS A 52 -1.92 11.31 6.73
N TYR A 53 -2.89 10.51 6.31
CA TYR A 53 -2.66 9.19 5.73
C TYR A 53 -2.24 9.25 4.25
N ILE A 54 -2.52 10.35 3.55
CA ILE A 54 -2.17 10.53 2.13
C ILE A 54 -0.66 10.54 1.94
N GLY A 55 0.10 11.09 2.87
CA GLY A 55 1.56 11.20 2.79
C GLY A 55 2.33 9.88 2.70
N CYS A 56 1.67 8.73 2.87
CA CYS A 56 2.28 7.41 2.72
C CYS A 56 1.30 6.40 2.11
N GLY A 57 0.40 5.82 2.92
CA GLY A 57 -0.36 4.63 2.54
C GLY A 57 -1.30 4.84 1.35
N VAL A 58 -2.01 5.96 1.32
CA VAL A 58 -2.95 6.27 0.22
C VAL A 58 -2.18 6.50 -1.07
N THR A 59 -1.16 7.36 -1.06
CA THR A 59 -0.32 7.64 -2.23
C THR A 59 0.37 6.38 -2.74
N THR A 60 0.88 5.53 -1.84
CA THR A 60 1.54 4.27 -2.21
C THR A 60 0.59 3.34 -2.94
N GLY A 61 -0.62 3.11 -2.40
CA GLY A 61 -1.58 2.18 -2.99
C GLY A 61 -2.17 2.68 -4.30
N ILE A 62 -2.77 3.87 -4.29
CA ILE A 62 -3.38 4.47 -5.49
C ILE A 62 -2.32 4.74 -6.56
N GLY A 63 -1.15 5.27 -6.15
CA GLY A 63 -0.08 5.58 -7.09
C GLY A 63 0.51 4.34 -7.75
N ALA A 64 0.59 3.20 -7.05
CA ALA A 64 1.02 1.94 -7.66
C ALA A 64 0.15 1.55 -8.85
N VAL A 65 -1.15 1.82 -8.78
CA VAL A 65 -2.10 1.58 -9.87
C VAL A 65 -1.96 2.63 -10.98
N ILE A 66 -2.02 3.92 -10.60
CA ILE A 66 -2.15 5.03 -11.56
C ILE A 66 -0.80 5.40 -12.18
N TYR A 67 0.27 5.48 -11.38
CA TYR A 67 1.56 5.98 -11.86
C TYR A 67 2.56 4.86 -12.19
N THR A 68 2.62 3.81 -11.35
CA THR A 68 3.57 2.70 -11.57
C THR A 68 3.07 1.74 -12.63
N ALA A 69 1.92 1.09 -12.41
CA ALA A 69 1.36 0.08 -13.30
C ALA A 69 0.66 0.69 -14.52
N LYS A 70 0.04 1.86 -14.34
CA LYS A 70 -0.81 2.52 -15.35
C LYS A 70 -1.91 1.58 -15.82
N VAL A 71 -2.69 1.09 -14.84
CA VAL A 71 -3.78 0.15 -15.10
C VAL A 71 -4.76 0.71 -16.13
N GLU A 72 -5.07 -0.08 -17.13
CA GLU A 72 -5.97 0.29 -18.22
C GLU A 72 -7.43 -0.02 -17.86
N PRO A 73 -8.39 0.77 -18.37
CA PRO A 73 -9.81 0.45 -18.23
C PRO A 73 -10.13 -0.96 -18.79
N GLY A 74 -11.00 -1.68 -18.09
CA GLY A 74 -11.38 -3.04 -18.47
C GLY A 74 -10.43 -4.14 -17.95
N ALA A 75 -9.32 -3.78 -17.32
CA ALA A 75 -8.33 -4.73 -16.81
C ALA A 75 -8.88 -5.66 -15.71
N ARG A 76 -8.27 -6.83 -15.59
CA ARG A 76 -8.42 -7.77 -14.47
C ARG A 76 -7.24 -7.61 -13.52
N VAL A 77 -7.56 -7.27 -12.29
CA VAL A 77 -6.57 -6.92 -11.26
C VAL A 77 -6.65 -7.91 -10.10
N VAL A 78 -5.50 -8.38 -9.62
CA VAL A 78 -5.41 -9.20 -8.40
C VAL A 78 -4.59 -8.44 -7.35
N VAL A 79 -5.12 -8.31 -6.13
CA VAL A 79 -4.49 -7.60 -5.01
C VAL A 79 -4.26 -8.57 -3.86
N PHE A 80 -3.00 -8.81 -3.51
CA PHE A 80 -2.61 -9.67 -2.40
C PHE A 80 -2.36 -8.83 -1.14
N GLY A 81 -3.16 -9.11 -0.10
CA GLY A 81 -3.16 -8.37 1.16
C GLY A 81 -4.11 -7.18 1.14
N LEU A 82 -5.15 -7.24 1.97
CA LEU A 82 -6.22 -6.23 2.06
C LEU A 82 -6.08 -5.36 3.32
N GLY A 83 -4.84 -5.00 3.65
CA GLY A 83 -4.51 -3.97 4.62
C GLY A 83 -4.66 -2.57 4.03
N GLY A 84 -4.14 -1.58 4.75
CA GLY A 84 -4.25 -0.18 4.34
C GLY A 84 -3.70 0.12 2.93
N ILE A 85 -2.63 -0.55 2.49
CA ILE A 85 -2.08 -0.39 1.13
C ILE A 85 -2.99 -1.08 0.12
N GLY A 86 -3.35 -2.35 0.34
CA GLY A 86 -4.17 -3.12 -0.61
C GLY A 86 -5.55 -2.51 -0.83
N LEU A 87 -6.20 -1.97 0.21
CA LEU A 87 -7.46 -1.25 0.06
C LEU A 87 -7.32 0.01 -0.81
N ASN A 88 -6.19 0.71 -0.72
CA ASN A 88 -5.88 1.83 -1.60
C ASN A 88 -5.56 1.39 -3.03
N VAL A 89 -4.95 0.22 -3.23
CA VAL A 89 -4.79 -0.39 -4.55
C VAL A 89 -6.16 -0.72 -5.16
N ILE A 90 -7.08 -1.32 -4.39
CA ILE A 90 -8.44 -1.63 -4.84
C ILE A 90 -9.17 -0.37 -5.32
N GLN A 91 -9.20 0.69 -4.50
CA GLN A 91 -9.87 1.92 -4.93
C GLN A 91 -9.16 2.60 -6.11
N GLY A 92 -7.83 2.51 -6.20
CA GLY A 92 -7.08 2.95 -7.37
C GLY A 92 -7.45 2.17 -8.64
N ALA A 93 -7.59 0.84 -8.55
CA ALA A 93 -8.01 -0.01 -9.66
C ALA A 93 -9.45 0.29 -10.10
N ARG A 94 -10.36 0.56 -9.15
CA ARG A 94 -11.71 1.04 -9.44
C ARG A 94 -11.69 2.38 -10.18
N MET A 95 -10.87 3.33 -9.70
CA MET A 95 -10.70 4.65 -10.36
C MET A 95 -10.15 4.51 -11.79
N ALA A 96 -9.24 3.56 -12.01
CA ALA A 96 -8.69 3.25 -13.35
C ALA A 96 -9.69 2.56 -14.28
N GLY A 97 -10.86 2.16 -13.78
CA GLY A 97 -11.89 1.48 -14.56
C GLY A 97 -11.62 -0.01 -14.80
N ALA A 98 -10.91 -0.68 -13.89
CA ALA A 98 -10.73 -2.13 -13.93
C ALA A 98 -12.10 -2.85 -13.92
N ALA A 99 -12.25 -3.87 -14.79
CA ALA A 99 -13.50 -4.62 -14.90
C ALA A 99 -13.64 -5.71 -13.83
N GLN A 100 -12.52 -6.24 -13.34
CA GLN A 100 -12.49 -7.23 -12.27
C GLN A 100 -11.37 -6.86 -11.27
N ILE A 101 -11.69 -6.88 -9.98
CA ILE A 101 -10.75 -6.58 -8.90
C ILE A 101 -10.86 -7.69 -7.86
N ILE A 102 -9.91 -8.61 -7.87
CA ILE A 102 -9.85 -9.76 -6.98
C ILE A 102 -8.97 -9.41 -5.79
N GLY A 103 -9.55 -9.43 -4.60
CA GLY A 103 -8.80 -9.29 -3.35
C GLY A 103 -8.45 -10.65 -2.75
N VAL A 104 -7.18 -10.85 -2.41
CA VAL A 104 -6.66 -12.09 -1.80
C VAL A 104 -6.19 -11.79 -0.39
N ASP A 105 -6.85 -12.35 0.63
CA ASP A 105 -6.46 -12.19 2.03
C ASP A 105 -6.85 -13.41 2.86
N ILE A 106 -6.04 -13.74 3.86
CA ILE A 106 -6.29 -14.82 4.81
C ILE A 106 -7.31 -14.45 5.90
N ASN A 107 -7.59 -13.16 6.07
CA ASN A 107 -8.54 -12.63 7.05
C ASN A 107 -9.89 -12.34 6.38
N PRO A 108 -10.93 -13.17 6.61
CA PRO A 108 -12.23 -12.97 5.98
C PRO A 108 -12.92 -11.67 6.41
N ALA A 109 -12.55 -11.09 7.55
CA ALA A 109 -13.10 -9.82 8.00
C ALA A 109 -12.74 -8.62 7.08
N ARG A 110 -11.78 -8.82 6.18
CA ARG A 110 -11.41 -7.79 5.19
C ARG A 110 -12.35 -7.73 3.98
N ARG A 111 -13.22 -8.74 3.80
CA ARG A 111 -14.12 -8.83 2.63
C ARG A 111 -15.02 -7.61 2.49
N ASP A 112 -15.75 -7.26 3.54
CA ASP A 112 -16.79 -6.23 3.46
C ASP A 112 -16.22 -4.84 3.16
N ILE A 113 -15.14 -4.48 3.86
CA ILE A 113 -14.48 -3.22 3.61
C ILE A 113 -13.85 -3.17 2.21
N ALA A 114 -13.22 -4.24 1.75
CA ALA A 114 -12.65 -4.30 0.42
C ALA A 114 -13.73 -4.19 -0.67
N THR A 115 -14.90 -4.79 -0.48
CA THR A 115 -16.06 -4.64 -1.36
C THR A 115 -16.53 -3.18 -1.42
N LYS A 116 -16.58 -2.50 -0.28
CA LYS A 116 -16.93 -1.07 -0.21
C LYS A 116 -15.94 -0.21 -1.03
N PHE A 117 -14.66 -0.58 -1.06
CA PHE A 117 -13.61 0.09 -1.84
C PHE A 117 -13.64 -0.26 -3.33
N GLY A 118 -14.38 -1.30 -3.74
CA GLY A 118 -14.60 -1.65 -5.15
C GLY A 118 -14.07 -3.02 -5.56
N MET A 119 -13.72 -3.89 -4.61
CA MET A 119 -13.40 -5.29 -4.88
C MET A 119 -14.63 -6.02 -5.46
N THR A 120 -14.43 -6.80 -6.51
CA THR A 120 -15.48 -7.61 -7.12
C THR A 120 -15.53 -9.04 -6.57
N ASP A 121 -14.37 -9.62 -6.30
CA ASP A 121 -14.22 -11.00 -5.87
C ASP A 121 -13.26 -11.10 -4.68
N PHE A 122 -13.59 -11.91 -3.68
CA PHE A 122 -12.72 -12.18 -2.53
C PHE A 122 -12.23 -13.63 -2.58
N VAL A 123 -10.94 -13.82 -2.38
CA VAL A 123 -10.31 -15.13 -2.32
C VAL A 123 -9.56 -15.29 -1.00
N ASN A 124 -9.96 -16.25 -0.19
CA ASN A 124 -9.17 -16.69 0.97
C ASN A 124 -8.27 -17.86 0.54
N PRO A 125 -6.93 -17.68 0.53
CA PRO A 125 -6.01 -18.74 0.11
C PRO A 125 -6.16 -20.05 0.90
N LYS A 126 -6.65 -19.97 2.15
CA LYS A 126 -6.85 -21.16 3.01
C LYS A 126 -8.08 -21.99 2.60
N GLU A 127 -8.98 -21.43 1.81
CA GLU A 127 -10.22 -22.05 1.35
C GLU A 127 -10.10 -22.57 -0.10
N VAL A 128 -8.98 -22.28 -0.78
CA VAL A 128 -8.73 -22.73 -2.15
C VAL A 128 -8.21 -24.16 -2.13
N GLU A 129 -8.95 -25.07 -2.76
CA GLU A 129 -8.47 -26.43 -2.99
C GLU A 129 -7.41 -26.44 -4.09
N GLY A 130 -6.22 -26.96 -3.78
CA GLY A 130 -5.12 -27.08 -4.73
C GLY A 130 -4.23 -25.83 -4.84
N ASP A 131 -3.81 -25.50 -6.05
CA ASP A 131 -2.85 -24.43 -6.30
C ASP A 131 -3.53 -23.07 -6.48
N LEU A 132 -3.20 -22.12 -5.60
CA LEU A 132 -3.77 -20.77 -5.62
C LEU A 132 -3.51 -20.04 -6.95
N VAL A 133 -2.33 -20.21 -7.55
CA VAL A 133 -1.98 -19.53 -8.81
C VAL A 133 -2.87 -20.06 -9.93
N ALA A 134 -3.04 -21.38 -10.03
CA ALA A 134 -3.91 -22.01 -11.03
C ALA A 134 -5.37 -21.55 -10.83
N TYR A 135 -5.84 -21.45 -9.59
CA TYR A 135 -7.17 -20.94 -9.27
C TYR A 135 -7.36 -19.50 -9.76
N LEU A 136 -6.41 -18.59 -9.43
CA LEU A 136 -6.47 -17.18 -9.85
C LEU A 136 -6.39 -17.04 -11.37
N VAL A 137 -5.57 -17.83 -12.05
CA VAL A 137 -5.49 -17.87 -13.52
C VAL A 137 -6.82 -18.29 -14.13
N SER A 138 -7.51 -19.28 -13.53
CA SER A 138 -8.85 -19.70 -13.98
C SER A 138 -9.88 -18.58 -13.77
N LEU A 139 -9.89 -17.97 -12.59
CA LEU A 139 -10.83 -16.91 -12.24
C LEU A 139 -10.68 -15.67 -13.13
N THR A 140 -9.46 -15.39 -13.57
CA THR A 140 -9.12 -14.31 -14.50
C THR A 140 -9.13 -14.73 -15.98
N LYS A 141 -9.61 -15.94 -16.30
CA LYS A 141 -9.73 -16.47 -17.66
C LYS A 141 -8.42 -16.41 -18.46
N GLY A 142 -7.34 -16.87 -17.86
CA GLY A 142 -6.02 -16.95 -18.49
C GLY A 142 -4.91 -16.15 -17.83
N GLY A 143 -5.20 -15.46 -16.73
CA GLY A 143 -4.28 -14.69 -15.92
C GLY A 143 -4.68 -13.22 -15.79
N ALA A 144 -4.24 -12.58 -14.72
CA ALA A 144 -4.50 -11.17 -14.43
C ALA A 144 -3.69 -10.26 -15.38
N ASP A 145 -4.27 -9.16 -15.81
CA ASP A 145 -3.54 -8.12 -16.52
C ASP A 145 -2.55 -7.42 -15.58
N TYR A 146 -2.96 -7.21 -14.33
CA TYR A 146 -2.12 -6.65 -13.27
C TYR A 146 -2.29 -7.40 -11.95
N SER A 147 -1.19 -7.56 -11.22
CA SER A 147 -1.24 -8.00 -9.84
C SER A 147 -0.44 -7.06 -8.93
N PHE A 148 -0.86 -6.94 -7.68
CA PHE A 148 -0.22 -6.08 -6.68
C PHE A 148 0.05 -6.88 -5.41
N GLU A 149 1.30 -6.95 -4.98
CA GLU A 149 1.68 -7.57 -3.72
C GLU A 149 1.85 -6.48 -2.66
N CYS A 150 1.00 -6.53 -1.62
CA CYS A 150 0.88 -5.50 -0.58
C CYS A 150 1.19 -6.03 0.84
N ILE A 151 1.87 -7.18 0.95
CA ILE A 151 2.15 -7.86 2.22
C ILE A 151 3.63 -7.73 2.60
N GLY A 152 4.53 -7.93 1.63
CA GLY A 152 5.96 -8.06 1.85
C GLY A 152 6.43 -9.51 2.04
N ASN A 153 5.75 -10.47 1.40
CA ASN A 153 6.08 -11.88 1.49
C ASN A 153 6.63 -12.39 0.16
N THR A 154 7.87 -12.90 0.15
CA THR A 154 8.57 -13.32 -1.08
C THR A 154 7.88 -14.45 -1.83
N THR A 155 7.22 -15.38 -1.11
CA THR A 155 6.41 -16.44 -1.73
C THR A 155 5.18 -15.84 -2.43
N VAL A 156 4.49 -14.89 -1.78
CA VAL A 156 3.33 -14.20 -2.36
C VAL A 156 3.75 -13.31 -3.53
N MET A 157 4.92 -12.66 -3.48
CA MET A 157 5.48 -11.91 -4.61
C MET A 157 5.61 -12.79 -5.85
N ARG A 158 6.09 -14.02 -5.68
CA ARG A 158 6.18 -15.00 -6.77
C ARG A 158 4.81 -15.43 -7.26
N GLN A 159 3.87 -15.74 -6.37
CA GLN A 159 2.49 -16.09 -6.74
C GLN A 159 1.81 -14.95 -7.51
N ALA A 160 2.04 -13.71 -7.09
CA ALA A 160 1.53 -12.52 -7.75
C ALA A 160 2.06 -12.39 -9.19
N LEU A 161 3.34 -12.68 -9.43
CA LEU A 161 3.87 -12.74 -10.78
C LEU A 161 3.25 -13.88 -11.60
N GLU A 162 3.21 -15.08 -11.02
CA GLU A 162 2.82 -16.30 -11.74
C GLU A 162 1.32 -16.33 -12.07
N CYS A 163 0.45 -15.62 -11.33
CA CYS A 163 -0.97 -15.49 -11.64
C CYS A 163 -1.27 -14.47 -12.76
N CYS A 164 -0.29 -13.69 -13.19
CA CYS A 164 -0.46 -12.75 -14.30
C CYS A 164 -0.53 -13.47 -15.65
N HIS A 165 -1.18 -12.82 -16.62
CA HIS A 165 -1.30 -13.31 -17.99
C HIS A 165 0.07 -13.44 -18.65
N LYS A 166 0.29 -14.55 -19.36
CA LYS A 166 1.44 -14.70 -20.26
C LYS A 166 1.28 -13.73 -21.43
N GLY A 167 2.37 -13.06 -21.78
CA GLY A 167 2.40 -12.12 -22.89
C GLY A 167 2.47 -10.65 -22.47
N TRP A 168 1.68 -10.22 -21.46
CA TRP A 168 1.66 -8.80 -21.05
C TRP A 168 1.45 -8.54 -19.58
N GLY A 169 1.06 -9.54 -18.76
CA GLY A 169 0.70 -9.35 -17.37
C GLY A 169 1.81 -8.71 -16.54
N THR A 170 1.47 -7.72 -15.76
CA THR A 170 2.41 -6.97 -14.92
C THR A 170 2.13 -7.20 -13.44
N SER A 171 3.13 -7.68 -12.72
CA SER A 171 3.11 -7.81 -11.26
C SER A 171 3.91 -6.69 -10.60
N VAL A 172 3.31 -6.02 -9.63
CA VAL A 172 3.91 -4.90 -8.90
C VAL A 172 4.14 -5.28 -7.44
N ILE A 173 5.40 -5.21 -7.02
CA ILE A 173 5.80 -5.40 -5.62
C ILE A 173 5.71 -4.05 -4.91
N ILE A 174 4.91 -3.99 -3.84
CA ILE A 174 4.75 -2.82 -2.97
C ILE A 174 5.15 -3.17 -1.54
N GLY A 175 4.83 -4.38 -1.10
CA GLY A 175 5.13 -4.86 0.24
C GLY A 175 6.64 -4.92 0.49
N VAL A 176 7.05 -4.59 1.72
CA VAL A 176 8.46 -4.57 2.13
C VAL A 176 8.79 -5.89 2.82
N ALA A 177 9.61 -6.72 2.16
CA ALA A 177 10.13 -7.94 2.76
C ALA A 177 11.20 -7.64 3.82
N ALA A 178 11.42 -8.59 4.73
CA ALA A 178 12.46 -8.47 5.73
C ALA A 178 13.86 -8.37 5.09
N ALA A 179 14.80 -7.70 5.77
CA ALA A 179 16.16 -7.56 5.28
C ALA A 179 16.82 -8.92 4.99
N GLY A 180 17.51 -9.00 3.87
CA GLY A 180 18.21 -10.22 3.43
C GLY A 180 17.33 -11.25 2.72
N GLN A 181 16.03 -11.03 2.61
CA GLN A 181 15.17 -11.90 1.80
C GLN A 181 15.30 -11.58 0.31
N GLU A 182 15.27 -12.62 -0.50
CA GLU A 182 15.38 -12.55 -1.96
C GLU A 182 14.11 -13.10 -2.62
N ILE A 183 13.78 -12.55 -3.78
CA ILE A 183 12.72 -13.07 -4.63
C ILE A 183 13.32 -13.98 -5.71
N SER A 184 12.64 -15.05 -6.06
CA SER A 184 13.06 -15.96 -7.13
C SER A 184 11.89 -16.45 -7.96
N THR A 185 12.12 -16.61 -9.25
CA THR A 185 11.16 -17.24 -10.17
C THR A 185 11.91 -17.97 -11.27
N ARG A 186 11.21 -18.88 -11.95
CA ARG A 186 11.80 -19.54 -13.14
C ARG A 186 11.92 -18.51 -14.27
N PRO A 187 13.06 -18.42 -14.98
CA PRO A 187 13.26 -17.45 -16.08
C PRO A 187 12.16 -17.48 -17.14
N PHE A 188 11.56 -18.66 -17.37
CA PHE A 188 10.48 -18.85 -18.34
C PHE A 188 9.22 -18.00 -18.00
N GLN A 189 9.01 -17.65 -16.74
CA GLN A 189 7.92 -16.77 -16.35
C GLN A 189 8.08 -15.36 -16.96
N LEU A 190 9.31 -14.88 -17.07
CA LEU A 190 9.61 -13.56 -17.66
C LEU A 190 9.74 -13.63 -19.18
N VAL A 191 10.42 -14.68 -19.70
CA VAL A 191 10.56 -14.88 -21.15
C VAL A 191 9.22 -14.99 -21.87
N THR A 192 8.18 -15.49 -21.19
CA THR A 192 6.81 -15.54 -21.71
C THR A 192 6.07 -14.21 -21.67
N GLY A 193 6.72 -13.11 -21.36
CA GLY A 193 6.20 -11.75 -21.47
C GLY A 193 5.63 -11.13 -20.19
N ARG A 194 5.68 -11.84 -19.06
CA ARG A 194 5.33 -11.23 -17.77
C ARG A 194 6.35 -10.17 -17.36
N ASN A 195 5.88 -9.15 -16.68
CA ASN A 195 6.70 -8.05 -16.19
C ASN A 195 6.64 -8.00 -14.66
N TRP A 196 7.82 -8.00 -14.01
CA TRP A 196 7.93 -7.85 -12.56
C TRP A 196 8.52 -6.49 -12.22
N ARG A 197 7.78 -5.66 -11.49
CA ARG A 197 8.13 -4.28 -11.19
C ARG A 197 8.05 -3.99 -9.68
N GLY A 198 8.90 -3.08 -9.21
CA GLY A 198 8.76 -2.46 -7.90
C GLY A 198 7.99 -1.15 -7.97
N SER A 199 7.36 -0.77 -6.85
CA SER A 199 6.72 0.54 -6.67
C SER A 199 7.17 1.14 -5.35
N ALA A 200 7.91 2.24 -5.39
CA ALA A 200 8.24 3.04 -4.23
C ALA A 200 7.32 4.26 -4.19
N PHE A 201 6.64 4.46 -3.05
CA PHE A 201 5.69 5.57 -2.86
C PHE A 201 4.65 5.69 -3.99
N GLY A 202 4.24 4.54 -4.55
CA GLY A 202 3.31 4.48 -5.68
C GLY A 202 3.84 5.05 -7.00
N GLY A 203 5.14 5.33 -7.11
CA GLY A 203 5.71 6.04 -8.27
C GLY A 203 5.34 7.53 -8.32
N ALA A 204 4.80 8.07 -7.24
CA ALA A 204 4.34 9.46 -7.16
C ALA A 204 5.50 10.45 -6.97
N ARG A 205 5.30 11.66 -7.49
CA ARG A 205 6.13 12.83 -7.24
C ARG A 205 5.53 13.59 -6.07
N GLY A 206 6.07 13.41 -4.84
CA GLY A 206 5.43 13.84 -3.60
C GLY A 206 4.86 15.27 -3.62
N ARG A 207 5.68 16.26 -4.01
CA ARG A 207 5.25 17.68 -4.02
C ARG A 207 4.17 18.00 -5.07
N THR A 208 4.04 17.19 -6.11
CA THR A 208 3.08 17.41 -7.21
C THR A 208 1.84 16.54 -7.08
N ASP A 209 2.01 15.28 -6.68
CA ASP A 209 0.92 14.31 -6.77
C ASP A 209 0.18 14.14 -5.43
N VAL A 210 0.84 14.38 -4.28
CA VAL A 210 0.16 14.39 -2.97
C VAL A 210 -0.98 15.43 -2.92
N PRO A 211 -0.78 16.70 -3.32
CA PRO A 211 -1.87 17.66 -3.40
C PRO A 211 -3.04 17.21 -4.28
N LYS A 212 -2.76 16.59 -5.44
CA LYS A 212 -3.82 16.05 -6.32
C LYS A 212 -4.62 14.93 -5.65
N ILE A 213 -3.94 14.06 -4.89
CA ILE A 213 -4.62 12.97 -4.16
C ILE A 213 -5.47 13.55 -3.03
N VAL A 214 -5.02 14.63 -2.38
CA VAL A 214 -5.85 15.41 -1.43
C VAL A 214 -7.10 15.95 -2.13
N ASP A 215 -6.95 16.54 -3.32
CA ASP A 215 -8.10 17.03 -4.09
C ASP A 215 -9.07 15.88 -4.45
N TRP A 216 -8.56 14.69 -4.84
CA TRP A 216 -9.41 13.53 -5.09
C TRP A 216 -10.21 13.10 -3.86
N TYR A 217 -9.63 13.19 -2.66
CA TYR A 217 -10.34 12.93 -1.42
C TYR A 217 -11.43 14.00 -1.17
N MET A 218 -11.07 15.27 -1.28
CA MET A 218 -12.00 16.39 -1.06
C MET A 218 -13.14 16.42 -2.10
N ASP A 219 -12.89 15.92 -3.32
CA ASP A 219 -13.90 15.74 -4.37
C ASP A 219 -14.74 14.45 -4.19
N GLY A 220 -14.50 13.66 -3.15
CA GLY A 220 -15.20 12.39 -2.91
C GLY A 220 -14.85 11.25 -3.89
N LYS A 221 -13.76 11.38 -4.65
CA LYS A 221 -13.30 10.36 -5.62
C LYS A 221 -12.64 9.17 -4.95
N ILE A 222 -12.05 9.39 -3.76
CA ILE A 222 -11.44 8.35 -2.94
C ILE A 222 -11.98 8.42 -1.51
N ASN A 223 -11.96 7.28 -0.82
CA ASN A 223 -12.42 7.14 0.55
C ASN A 223 -11.23 6.92 1.48
N ILE A 224 -11.02 7.82 2.42
CA ILE A 224 -10.01 7.69 3.48
C ILE A 224 -10.66 7.45 4.84
N ASP A 225 -11.87 7.97 5.04
CA ASP A 225 -12.58 7.91 6.32
C ASP A 225 -12.69 6.48 6.85
N ASP A 226 -13.10 5.54 6.00
CA ASP A 226 -13.25 4.13 6.39
C ASP A 226 -11.92 3.38 6.61
N LEU A 227 -10.81 3.95 6.19
CA LEU A 227 -9.47 3.39 6.48
C LEU A 227 -9.04 3.69 7.91
N ILE A 228 -9.52 4.79 8.49
CA ILE A 228 -9.16 5.23 9.85
C ILE A 228 -10.05 4.51 10.84
N THR A 229 -9.55 3.43 11.40
CA THR A 229 -10.30 2.56 12.32
C THR A 229 -10.16 2.97 13.78
N HIS A 230 -9.10 3.70 14.11
CA HIS A 230 -8.80 4.10 15.49
C HIS A 230 -8.21 5.50 15.53
N THR A 231 -8.63 6.29 16.52
CA THR A 231 -7.98 7.55 16.88
C THR A 231 -7.56 7.51 18.32
N MET A 232 -6.42 8.12 18.66
CA MET A 232 -5.89 8.10 20.02
C MET A 232 -5.00 9.32 20.28
N PRO A 233 -4.84 9.75 21.53
CA PRO A 233 -3.83 10.74 21.89
C PRO A 233 -2.42 10.11 21.84
N LEU A 234 -1.38 10.95 21.79
CA LEU A 234 0.01 10.49 21.67
C LEU A 234 0.43 9.55 22.81
N GLU A 235 -0.06 9.77 24.02
CA GLU A 235 0.26 8.97 25.21
C GLU A 235 -0.16 7.50 25.06
N ARG A 236 -1.12 7.22 24.17
CA ARG A 236 -1.63 5.87 23.89
C ARG A 236 -1.05 5.25 22.62
N ILE A 237 0.03 5.79 22.06
CA ILE A 237 0.62 5.32 20.80
C ILE A 237 0.99 3.82 20.83
N ASN A 238 1.43 3.30 22.00
CA ASN A 238 1.77 1.89 22.14
C ASN A 238 0.55 0.98 21.94
N GLU A 239 -0.64 1.40 22.39
CA GLU A 239 -1.88 0.64 22.09
C GLU A 239 -2.16 0.59 20.57
N GLY A 240 -1.83 1.67 19.83
CA GLY A 240 -1.93 1.69 18.39
C GLY A 240 -1.05 0.63 17.71
N PHE A 241 0.17 0.43 18.22
CA PHE A 241 1.04 -0.65 17.75
C PHE A 241 0.50 -2.04 18.12
N ASP A 242 -0.07 -2.21 19.32
CA ASP A 242 -0.67 -3.46 19.76
C ASP A 242 -1.89 -3.82 18.87
N LEU A 243 -2.76 -2.86 18.57
CA LEU A 243 -3.88 -3.04 17.63
C LEU A 243 -3.39 -3.47 16.23
N MET A 244 -2.30 -2.88 15.77
CA MET A 244 -1.69 -3.24 14.49
C MET A 244 -1.15 -4.67 14.51
N HIS A 245 -0.45 -5.08 15.56
CA HIS A 245 0.09 -6.44 15.71
C HIS A 245 -1.02 -7.50 15.76
N ARG A 246 -2.16 -7.18 16.37
CA ARG A 246 -3.33 -8.08 16.41
C ARG A 246 -4.14 -8.08 15.11
N GLY A 247 -3.79 -7.21 14.14
CA GLY A 247 -4.53 -7.10 12.86
C GLY A 247 -5.92 -6.46 12.98
N GLU A 248 -6.21 -5.80 14.11
CA GLU A 248 -7.49 -5.14 14.41
C GLU A 248 -7.57 -3.75 13.77
N SER A 249 -6.45 -3.09 13.58
CA SER A 249 -6.37 -1.77 12.94
C SER A 249 -6.06 -1.87 11.44
N ILE A 250 -6.72 -1.01 10.65
CA ILE A 250 -6.29 -0.70 9.28
C ILE A 250 -5.36 0.51 9.32
N ARG A 251 -5.82 1.58 9.98
CA ARG A 251 -5.03 2.78 10.27
C ARG A 251 -5.46 3.38 11.61
N GLY A 252 -4.47 3.55 12.51
CA GLY A 252 -4.58 4.39 13.69
C GLY A 252 -4.07 5.80 13.40
N VAL A 253 -4.75 6.82 13.92
CA VAL A 253 -4.34 8.23 13.81
C VAL A 253 -4.17 8.81 15.20
N VAL A 254 -3.03 9.47 15.42
CA VAL A 254 -2.77 10.22 16.66
C VAL A 254 -3.32 11.63 16.51
N ILE A 255 -4.12 12.06 17.49
CA ILE A 255 -4.68 13.41 17.60
C ILE A 255 -3.93 14.14 18.71
N TYR A 256 -3.46 15.35 18.40
CA TYR A 256 -2.71 16.23 19.30
C TYR A 256 -3.59 17.31 19.92
#